data_706895792084dba59d1673468d6e7ef4
#
_entry.id   706895792084dba59d1673468d6e7ef4
#
_cell.length_a   1.000
_cell.length_b   1.000
_cell.length_c   1.000
_cell.angle_alpha   90.00
_cell.angle_beta   90.00
_cell.angle_gamma   90.00
#
_symmetry.space_group_name_H-M   'P 1'
#
loop_
_entity.id
_entity.type
_entity.pdbx_description
1 polymer ?
#
loop_
_entity_poly.entity_id
_entity_poly.type
_entity_poly.pdbx_seq_one_letter_code
_entity_poly.pdbx_strand_id
1 'polypeptide(L)'
;KDTDIFEQIFSHILEECITHGLVKPKEVFVDATHVKACANNKKVTTEIVKQEALFYEEQLEKEINFDRQKHGKKPLKDKKDDDNNNNNNNNGSSSSRRTFKEEKCSTSDPESGWFHKGEHKQVFAYSVETACDKHGWILGYTINRGNLHDSRTFKGLYDKIKNLEIETIIADAGYKTPAIAKLLID
;
A
#
# COMPACT_ATOMS: atom_id res chain seq x y z
N LYS A 1 -18.92 -15.60 -6.16
CA LYS A 1 -17.64 -14.87 -6.21
C LYS A 1 -17.93 -13.74 -7.19
N ASP A 2 -17.52 -12.53 -6.89
CA ASP A 2 -17.72 -11.31 -7.67
C ASP A 2 -19.07 -10.60 -7.48
N THR A 3 -19.67 -10.71 -6.29
CA THR A 3 -20.78 -9.87 -5.91
C THR A 3 -20.33 -8.90 -4.81
N ASP A 4 -20.62 -7.63 -5.00
CA ASP A 4 -20.40 -6.55 -4.03
C ASP A 4 -21.51 -6.46 -2.96
N ILE A 5 -22.31 -7.52 -2.83
CA ILE A 5 -23.47 -7.53 -1.94
C ILE A 5 -23.12 -7.27 -0.46
N PHE A 6 -21.97 -7.78 -0.01
CA PHE A 6 -21.50 -7.53 1.35
C PHE A 6 -21.10 -6.07 1.55
N GLU A 7 -20.49 -5.47 0.54
CA GLU A 7 -20.13 -4.05 0.52
C GLU A 7 -21.39 -3.18 0.56
N GLN A 8 -22.40 -3.52 -0.24
CA GLN A 8 -23.69 -2.82 -0.27
C GLN A 8 -24.42 -2.91 1.08
N ILE A 9 -24.46 -4.11 1.70
CA ILE A 9 -25.07 -4.29 3.02
C ILE A 9 -24.31 -3.47 4.07
N PHE A 10 -22.97 -3.51 4.05
CA PHE A 10 -22.13 -2.75 4.96
C PHE A 10 -22.38 -1.25 4.82
N SER A 11 -22.37 -0.72 3.59
CA SER A 11 -22.59 0.70 3.33
C SER A 11 -23.97 1.15 3.80
N HIS A 12 -25.02 0.35 3.53
CA HIS A 12 -26.38 0.68 3.95
C HIS A 12 -26.50 0.71 5.50
N ILE A 13 -25.94 -0.27 6.20
CA ILE A 13 -25.92 -0.28 7.67
C ILE A 13 -25.16 0.91 8.23
N LEU A 14 -24.01 1.26 7.63
CA LEU A 14 -23.22 2.41 8.05
C LEU A 14 -23.99 3.72 7.89
N GLU A 15 -24.65 3.92 6.75
CA GLU A 15 -25.49 5.10 6.49
C GLU A 15 -26.61 5.25 7.53
N GLU A 16 -27.30 4.15 7.86
CA GLU A 16 -28.32 4.14 8.92
C GLU A 16 -27.72 4.50 10.28
N CYS A 17 -26.56 3.93 10.62
CA CYS A 17 -25.88 4.24 11.88
C CYS A 17 -25.46 5.71 11.98
N ILE A 18 -25.00 6.30 10.89
CA ILE A 18 -24.66 7.74 10.83
C ILE A 18 -25.90 8.59 10.97
N THR A 19 -26.98 8.26 10.25
CA THR A 19 -28.26 8.99 10.28
C THR A 19 -28.87 9.01 11.67
N HIS A 20 -28.75 7.91 12.41
CA HIS A 20 -29.22 7.83 13.80
C HIS A 20 -28.21 8.37 14.82
N GLY A 21 -27.08 8.94 14.40
CA GLY A 21 -26.07 9.54 15.27
C GLY A 21 -25.29 8.57 16.14
N LEU A 22 -25.32 7.27 15.81
CA LEU A 22 -24.56 6.23 16.51
C LEU A 22 -23.07 6.30 16.14
N VAL A 23 -22.77 6.68 14.91
CA VAL A 23 -21.42 6.81 14.36
C VAL A 23 -21.08 8.28 14.14
N LYS A 24 -19.89 8.69 14.57
CA LYS A 24 -19.38 10.07 14.44
C LYS A 24 -18.00 10.05 13.78
N PRO A 25 -17.92 10.18 12.48
CA PRO A 25 -16.68 9.97 11.72
C PRO A 25 -15.67 11.13 11.80
N LYS A 26 -15.78 12.04 12.76
CA LYS A 26 -14.90 13.20 12.89
C LYS A 26 -13.45 12.83 13.16
N GLU A 27 -13.22 11.86 14.04
CA GLU A 27 -11.90 11.31 14.39
C GLU A 27 -11.83 9.86 13.91
N VAL A 28 -10.96 9.58 12.96
CA VAL A 28 -10.83 8.27 12.32
C VAL A 28 -9.48 7.65 12.65
N PHE A 29 -9.50 6.44 13.17
CA PHE A 29 -8.33 5.63 13.47
C PHE A 29 -8.15 4.60 12.37
N VAL A 30 -6.96 4.55 11.78
CA VAL A 30 -6.61 3.62 10.72
C VAL A 30 -5.52 2.67 11.21
N ASP A 31 -5.76 1.38 11.03
CA ASP A 31 -4.80 0.33 11.36
C ASP A 31 -4.98 -0.87 10.42
N ALA A 32 -3.91 -1.64 10.25
CA ALA A 32 -3.91 -2.85 9.44
C ALA A 32 -3.60 -4.09 10.28
N THR A 33 -4.37 -5.14 10.05
CA THR A 33 -4.16 -6.42 10.70
C THR A 33 -3.95 -7.52 9.67
N HIS A 34 -3.06 -8.49 9.97
CA HIS A 34 -2.79 -9.61 9.05
C HIS A 34 -3.59 -10.84 9.47
N VAL A 35 -4.40 -11.32 8.53
CA VAL A 35 -5.20 -12.54 8.66
C VAL A 35 -4.54 -13.65 7.86
N LYS A 36 -4.25 -14.78 8.50
CA LYS A 36 -3.66 -15.94 7.85
C LYS A 36 -4.60 -16.47 6.77
N ALA A 37 -4.08 -16.63 5.55
CA ALA A 37 -4.80 -17.22 4.44
C ALA A 37 -4.97 -18.75 4.61
N CYS A 38 -6.04 -19.29 4.05
CA CYS A 38 -6.24 -20.75 3.96
C CYS A 38 -5.44 -21.33 2.78
N ALA A 39 -4.14 -21.05 2.75
CA ALA A 39 -3.23 -21.40 1.69
C ALA A 39 -2.28 -22.53 2.10
N ASN A 40 -1.95 -23.42 1.17
CA ASN A 40 -0.97 -24.46 1.41
C ASN A 40 0.44 -23.93 1.18
N ASN A 41 1.22 -23.76 2.26
CA ASN A 41 2.59 -23.24 2.22
C ASN A 41 3.59 -24.10 1.40
N LYS A 42 3.22 -25.33 1.05
CA LYS A 42 4.04 -26.23 0.22
C LYS A 42 3.72 -26.15 -1.27
N LYS A 43 2.54 -25.63 -1.62
CA LYS A 43 2.08 -25.46 -3.00
C LYS A 43 2.30 -24.01 -3.43
N VAL A 44 3.52 -23.71 -3.86
CA VAL A 44 3.95 -22.36 -4.23
C VAL A 44 4.47 -22.31 -5.65
N THR A 45 4.26 -21.19 -6.31
CA THR A 45 4.95 -20.77 -7.52
C THR A 45 5.74 -19.51 -7.23
N THR A 46 6.68 -19.18 -8.11
CA THR A 46 7.45 -17.94 -8.01
C THR A 46 7.03 -17.02 -9.15
N GLU A 47 6.62 -15.81 -8.82
CA GLU A 47 6.31 -14.76 -9.78
C GLU A 47 7.40 -13.69 -9.75
N ILE A 48 7.71 -13.13 -10.91
CA ILE A 48 8.67 -12.03 -11.04
C ILE A 48 7.87 -10.73 -10.96
N VAL A 49 8.09 -9.97 -9.89
CA VAL A 49 7.41 -8.68 -9.68
C VAL A 49 8.42 -7.52 -9.66
N LYS A 50 7.96 -6.36 -10.10
CA LYS A 50 8.79 -5.15 -10.06
C LYS A 50 9.03 -4.74 -8.61
N GLN A 51 10.27 -4.40 -8.27
CA GLN A 51 10.59 -3.97 -6.90
C GLN A 51 9.85 -2.68 -6.54
N GLU A 52 9.28 -2.65 -5.35
CA GLU A 52 8.49 -1.50 -4.85
C GLU A 52 9.31 -0.21 -4.75
N ALA A 53 10.58 -0.32 -4.32
CA ALA A 53 11.47 0.83 -4.23
C ALA A 53 11.64 1.56 -5.57
N LEU A 54 11.68 0.82 -6.68
CA LEU A 54 11.77 1.41 -8.02
C LEU A 54 10.48 2.08 -8.46
N PHE A 55 9.33 1.54 -8.05
CA PHE A 55 8.04 2.17 -8.34
C PHE A 55 7.94 3.55 -7.65
N TYR A 56 8.38 3.66 -6.40
CA TYR A 56 8.43 4.93 -5.67
C TYR A 56 9.46 5.88 -6.28
N GLU A 57 10.63 5.38 -6.67
CA GLU A 57 11.68 6.19 -7.31
C GLU A 57 11.18 6.77 -8.62
N GLU A 58 10.50 5.97 -9.45
CA GLU A 58 9.89 6.44 -10.71
C GLU A 58 8.76 7.46 -10.50
N GLN A 59 7.92 7.26 -9.48
CA GLN A 59 6.87 8.22 -9.16
C GLN A 59 7.44 9.54 -8.64
N LEU A 60 8.38 9.46 -7.73
CA LEU A 60 9.07 10.63 -7.18
C LEU A 60 9.78 11.42 -8.28
N GLU A 61 10.46 10.74 -9.19
CA GLU A 61 11.15 11.35 -10.33
C GLU A 61 10.17 12.07 -11.27
N LYS A 62 9.00 11.48 -11.53
CA LYS A 62 7.92 12.11 -12.31
C LYS A 62 7.39 13.37 -11.63
N GLU A 63 7.14 13.31 -10.32
CA GLU A 63 6.64 14.46 -9.56
C GLU A 63 7.69 15.60 -9.49
N ILE A 64 8.95 15.26 -9.23
CA ILE A 64 10.05 16.23 -9.24
C ILE A 64 10.17 16.88 -10.63
N ASN A 65 10.13 16.10 -11.71
CA ASN A 65 10.24 16.63 -13.07
C ASN A 65 9.02 17.50 -13.44
N PHE A 66 7.83 17.13 -13.01
CA PHE A 66 6.62 17.96 -13.17
C PHE A 66 6.76 19.31 -12.45
N ASP A 67 7.20 19.30 -11.19
CA ASP A 67 7.42 20.53 -10.43
C ASP A 67 8.52 21.40 -11.05
N ARG A 68 9.62 20.80 -11.50
CA ARG A 68 10.71 21.50 -12.21
C ARG A 68 10.22 22.17 -13.50
N GLN A 69 9.38 21.47 -14.27
CA GLN A 69 8.79 22.01 -15.49
C GLN A 69 7.88 23.21 -15.19
N LYS A 70 7.06 23.10 -14.15
CA LYS A 70 6.19 24.21 -13.68
C LYS A 70 6.98 25.46 -13.29
N HIS A 71 8.21 25.27 -12.81
CA HIS A 71 9.13 26.38 -12.44
C HIS A 71 10.16 26.70 -13.52
N GLY A 72 9.96 26.24 -14.77
CA GLY A 72 10.83 26.54 -15.90
C GLY A 72 12.24 25.93 -15.82
N LYS A 73 12.43 24.91 -15.00
CA LYS A 73 13.70 24.19 -14.85
C LYS A 73 13.74 22.95 -15.73
N LYS A 74 14.94 22.60 -16.23
CA LYS A 74 15.15 21.37 -17.01
C LYS A 74 14.87 20.12 -16.15
N PRO A 75 14.33 19.04 -16.72
CA PRO A 75 14.13 17.77 -16.00
C PRO A 75 15.46 17.23 -15.44
N LEU A 76 15.39 16.37 -14.43
CA LEU A 76 16.56 15.65 -13.94
C LEU A 76 17.11 14.76 -15.08
N LYS A 77 18.44 14.72 -15.21
CA LYS A 77 19.07 13.76 -16.13
C LYS A 77 18.83 12.34 -15.61
N ASP A 78 18.39 11.45 -16.49
CA ASP A 78 18.35 10.03 -16.19
C ASP A 78 19.74 9.54 -15.80
N LYS A 79 19.87 8.90 -14.66
CA LYS A 79 21.13 8.32 -14.15
C LYS A 79 21.68 7.16 -15.01
N LYS A 80 21.09 6.91 -16.18
CA LYS A 80 21.45 5.81 -17.08
C LYS A 80 22.60 6.12 -18.05
N ASP A 81 23.03 7.36 -18.17
CA ASP A 81 23.94 7.77 -19.25
C ASP A 81 25.38 8.03 -18.83
N ASP A 82 25.76 7.87 -17.55
CA ASP A 82 27.14 8.18 -17.10
C ASP A 82 28.05 6.95 -16.88
N ASP A 83 27.68 5.75 -17.32
CA ASP A 83 28.54 4.55 -17.20
C ASP A 83 29.37 4.23 -18.48
N ASN A 84 29.73 5.24 -19.24
CA ASN A 84 30.68 5.03 -20.36
C ASN A 84 31.88 6.01 -20.24
N ASN A 85 32.71 5.81 -19.24
CA ASN A 85 34.18 5.99 -19.33
C ASN A 85 34.84 5.94 -17.93
N ASN A 86 35.36 4.82 -17.50
CA ASN A 86 36.76 4.71 -17.06
C ASN A 86 37.14 3.29 -16.60
N ASN A 87 38.06 2.72 -17.32
CA ASN A 87 38.84 1.57 -16.89
C ASN A 87 39.56 1.88 -15.58
N ASN A 88 39.25 1.19 -14.46
CA ASN A 88 40.31 0.67 -13.58
C ASN A 88 39.76 -0.31 -12.53
N ASN A 89 40.43 -1.45 -12.43
CA ASN A 89 40.32 -2.50 -11.45
C ASN A 89 40.01 -1.99 -10.05
N ASN A 90 38.87 -2.45 -9.48
CA ASN A 90 38.86 -2.98 -8.12
C ASN A 90 37.57 -3.81 -7.87
N ASN A 91 37.76 -5.01 -7.31
CA ASN A 91 36.73 -5.90 -6.81
C ASN A 91 35.75 -5.17 -5.89
N GLY A 92 34.65 -4.71 -6.44
CA GLY A 92 33.47 -4.24 -5.74
C GLY A 92 32.26 -4.78 -6.47
N SER A 93 31.57 -5.72 -5.85
CA SER A 93 30.33 -6.30 -6.34
C SER A 93 29.41 -5.19 -6.84
N SER A 94 29.39 -4.97 -8.14
CA SER A 94 28.42 -4.13 -8.81
C SER A 94 27.06 -4.75 -8.58
N SER A 95 26.38 -4.28 -7.54
CA SER A 95 24.97 -4.55 -7.29
C SER A 95 24.18 -3.93 -8.43
N SER A 96 24.10 -4.62 -9.54
CA SER A 96 23.07 -4.41 -10.56
C SER A 96 21.75 -4.32 -9.81
N ARG A 97 21.15 -3.12 -9.71
CA ARG A 97 19.85 -2.90 -9.08
C ARG A 97 18.87 -3.85 -9.74
N ARG A 98 18.51 -4.92 -9.06
CA ARG A 98 17.53 -5.88 -9.56
C ARG A 98 16.20 -5.16 -9.68
N THR A 99 15.81 -4.84 -10.90
CA THR A 99 14.55 -4.15 -11.21
C THR A 99 13.33 -5.00 -10.84
N PHE A 100 13.54 -6.30 -10.67
CA PHE A 100 12.52 -7.29 -10.36
C PHE A 100 12.95 -8.13 -9.17
N LYS A 101 11.99 -8.56 -8.37
CA LYS A 101 12.17 -9.56 -7.32
C LYS A 101 11.27 -10.76 -7.57
N GLU A 102 11.70 -11.91 -7.11
CA GLU A 102 10.89 -13.10 -7.10
C GLU A 102 10.02 -13.11 -5.84
N GLU A 103 8.72 -13.24 -6.03
CA GLU A 103 7.75 -13.39 -4.94
C GLU A 103 7.13 -14.76 -4.96
N LYS A 104 6.95 -15.34 -3.77
CA LYS A 104 6.23 -16.60 -3.60
C LYS A 104 4.74 -16.36 -3.69
N CYS A 105 4.07 -17.08 -4.58
CA CYS A 105 2.62 -17.05 -4.74
C CYS A 105 2.02 -18.41 -4.42
N SER A 106 0.90 -18.45 -3.73
CA SER A 106 0.19 -19.68 -3.45
C SER A 106 -0.59 -20.14 -4.67
N THR A 107 -0.48 -21.42 -5.05
CA THR A 107 -1.32 -21.98 -6.12
C THR A 107 -2.74 -22.33 -5.65
N SER A 108 -2.93 -22.49 -4.35
CA SER A 108 -4.26 -22.77 -3.76
C SER A 108 -5.05 -21.52 -3.39
N ASP A 109 -4.35 -20.40 -3.22
CA ASP A 109 -4.93 -19.09 -2.88
C ASP A 109 -4.06 -17.98 -3.48
N PRO A 110 -4.18 -17.72 -4.80
CA PRO A 110 -3.30 -16.79 -5.52
C PRO A 110 -3.47 -15.32 -5.10
N GLU A 111 -4.59 -14.99 -4.48
CA GLU A 111 -4.90 -13.63 -4.02
C GLU A 111 -4.18 -13.28 -2.70
N SER A 112 -3.71 -14.30 -1.96
CA SER A 112 -2.95 -14.09 -0.73
C SER A 112 -1.51 -13.63 -1.02
N GLY A 113 -0.90 -12.94 -0.04
CA GLY A 113 0.50 -12.50 -0.11
C GLY A 113 1.40 -13.26 0.86
N TRP A 114 2.67 -13.51 0.47
CA TRP A 114 3.65 -14.12 1.34
C TRP A 114 4.13 -13.12 2.38
N PHE A 115 3.67 -13.29 3.62
CA PHE A 115 3.90 -12.38 4.73
C PHE A 115 4.98 -12.87 5.68
N HIS A 116 5.84 -11.95 6.09
CA HIS A 116 6.94 -12.17 7.02
C HIS A 116 6.70 -11.36 8.29
N LYS A 117 6.55 -12.02 9.42
CA LYS A 117 6.49 -11.36 10.74
C LYS A 117 7.56 -11.90 11.66
N GLY A 118 8.63 -11.12 11.86
CA GLY A 118 9.78 -11.53 12.63
C GLY A 118 10.56 -12.68 11.98
N GLU A 119 11.53 -13.23 12.70
CA GLU A 119 12.47 -14.23 12.15
C GLU A 119 11.84 -15.61 11.86
N HIS A 120 10.70 -15.94 12.48
CA HIS A 120 10.19 -17.29 12.50
C HIS A 120 8.80 -17.50 11.87
N LYS A 121 8.08 -16.45 11.53
CA LYS A 121 6.72 -16.57 11.02
C LYS A 121 6.61 -16.15 9.55
N GLN A 122 6.53 -17.16 8.67
CA GLN A 122 6.33 -16.98 7.24
C GLN A 122 5.04 -17.70 6.84
N VAL A 123 4.06 -16.96 6.41
CA VAL A 123 2.74 -17.51 6.04
C VAL A 123 2.14 -16.71 4.90
N PHE A 124 1.28 -17.34 4.12
CA PHE A 124 0.37 -16.59 3.26
C PHE A 124 -0.69 -15.90 4.11
N ALA A 125 -0.91 -14.63 3.85
CA ALA A 125 -1.83 -13.80 4.61
C ALA A 125 -2.49 -12.73 3.73
N TYR A 126 -3.58 -12.18 4.25
CA TYR A 126 -4.21 -10.96 3.79
C TYR A 126 -3.92 -9.86 4.80
N SER A 127 -3.72 -8.63 4.32
CA SER A 127 -3.77 -7.43 5.14
C SER A 127 -5.18 -6.88 5.10
N VAL A 128 -5.83 -6.82 6.25
CA VAL A 128 -7.14 -6.18 6.42
C VAL A 128 -6.88 -4.82 7.05
N GLU A 129 -7.06 -3.78 6.26
CA GLU A 129 -6.90 -2.40 6.68
C GLU A 129 -8.28 -1.84 7.01
N THR A 130 -8.44 -1.25 8.18
CA THR A 130 -9.72 -0.76 8.70
C THR A 130 -9.61 0.69 9.13
N ALA A 131 -10.68 1.43 8.89
CA ALA A 131 -10.89 2.75 9.45
C ALA A 131 -12.06 2.67 10.44
N CYS A 132 -11.86 3.15 11.67
CA CYS A 132 -12.90 3.16 12.69
C CYS A 132 -12.98 4.53 13.39
N ASP A 133 -14.16 4.83 13.95
CA ASP A 133 -14.31 5.99 14.80
C ASP A 133 -13.74 5.75 16.20
N LYS A 134 -13.77 6.76 17.07
CA LYS A 134 -13.28 6.69 18.45
C LYS A 134 -14.04 5.69 19.34
N HIS A 135 -15.17 5.20 18.90
CA HIS A 135 -15.98 4.20 19.62
C HIS A 135 -15.76 2.78 19.07
N GLY A 136 -14.94 2.63 18.03
CA GLY A 136 -14.63 1.37 17.38
C GLY A 136 -15.63 0.95 16.30
N TRP A 137 -16.52 1.83 15.86
CA TRP A 137 -17.38 1.59 14.70
C TRP A 137 -16.55 1.62 13.42
N ILE A 138 -16.64 0.56 12.61
CA ILE A 138 -15.93 0.47 11.35
C ILE A 138 -16.62 1.38 10.32
N LEU A 139 -15.86 2.30 9.75
CA LEU A 139 -16.28 3.25 8.73
C LEU A 139 -15.97 2.76 7.32
N GLY A 140 -14.95 1.95 7.19
CA GLY A 140 -14.52 1.37 5.93
C GLY A 140 -13.44 0.33 6.14
N TYR A 141 -13.27 -0.54 5.17
CA TYR A 141 -12.21 -1.55 5.19
C TYR A 141 -11.73 -1.87 3.77
N THR A 142 -10.48 -2.35 3.67
CA THR A 142 -9.93 -2.95 2.46
C THR A 142 -9.24 -4.26 2.81
N ILE A 143 -9.25 -5.20 1.86
CA ILE A 143 -8.56 -6.48 1.98
C ILE A 143 -7.52 -6.53 0.86
N ASN A 144 -6.27 -6.66 1.24
CA ASN A 144 -5.14 -6.62 0.33
C ASN A 144 -4.25 -7.85 0.52
N ARG A 145 -3.32 -8.10 -0.41
CA ARG A 145 -2.28 -9.11 -0.22
C ARG A 145 -1.44 -8.76 1.01
N GLY A 146 -1.14 -9.72 1.86
CA GLY A 146 -0.42 -9.49 3.12
C GLY A 146 1.04 -9.04 2.98
N ASN A 147 1.60 -9.05 1.79
CA ASN A 147 2.95 -8.58 1.49
C ASN A 147 2.99 -7.12 0.99
N LEU A 148 1.84 -6.46 0.85
CA LEU A 148 1.79 -5.05 0.49
C LEU A 148 2.02 -4.17 1.73
N HIS A 149 2.71 -3.07 1.54
CA HIS A 149 2.94 -2.09 2.61
C HIS A 149 1.71 -1.19 2.78
N ASP A 150 1.36 -0.87 4.03
CA ASP A 150 0.15 -0.12 4.39
C ASP A 150 0.07 1.26 3.69
N SER A 151 1.22 1.91 3.47
CA SER A 151 1.27 3.17 2.73
C SER A 151 0.80 3.08 1.27
N ARG A 152 0.74 1.89 0.69
CA ARG A 152 0.26 1.68 -0.70
C ARG A 152 -1.22 1.36 -0.75
N THR A 153 -1.72 0.72 0.29
CA THR A 153 -3.12 0.28 0.38
C THR A 153 -4.03 1.37 0.91
N PHE A 154 -3.49 2.31 1.68
CA PHE A 154 -4.21 3.41 2.31
C PHE A 154 -5.12 4.19 1.36
N LYS A 155 -4.68 4.47 0.13
CA LYS A 155 -5.49 5.19 -0.84
C LYS A 155 -6.82 4.48 -1.12
N GLY A 156 -6.80 3.15 -1.24
CA GLY A 156 -8.01 2.35 -1.45
C GLY A 156 -8.99 2.45 -0.27
N LEU A 157 -8.48 2.50 0.95
CA LEU A 157 -9.29 2.72 2.14
C LEU A 157 -9.81 4.16 2.20
N TYR A 158 -8.95 5.14 1.96
CA TYR A 158 -9.31 6.55 1.97
C TYR A 158 -10.41 6.87 0.95
N ASP A 159 -10.34 6.31 -0.25
CA ASP A 159 -11.37 6.50 -1.28
C ASP A 159 -12.77 6.03 -0.85
N LYS A 160 -12.86 5.06 0.08
CA LYS A 160 -14.14 4.61 0.66
C LYS A 160 -14.69 5.52 1.73
N ILE A 161 -13.82 6.20 2.48
CA ILE A 161 -14.24 7.00 3.64
C ILE A 161 -14.21 8.53 3.39
N LYS A 162 -13.56 9.00 2.34
CA LYS A 162 -13.37 10.44 2.04
C LYS A 162 -14.65 11.27 1.95
N ASN A 163 -15.79 10.64 1.67
CA ASN A 163 -17.09 11.31 1.61
C ASN A 163 -17.73 11.51 3.00
N LEU A 164 -17.14 10.96 4.05
CA LEU A 164 -17.55 11.18 5.43
C LEU A 164 -16.98 12.52 5.92
N GLU A 165 -17.64 13.15 6.90
CA GLU A 165 -17.19 14.40 7.51
C GLU A 165 -16.02 14.17 8.47
N ILE A 166 -14.83 13.83 7.92
CA ILE A 166 -13.63 13.53 8.70
C ILE A 166 -12.86 14.82 8.96
N GLU A 167 -12.55 15.10 10.23
CA GLU A 167 -11.71 16.22 10.64
C GLU A 167 -10.27 15.79 10.93
N THR A 168 -10.08 14.56 11.43
CA THR A 168 -8.77 14.06 11.86
C THR A 168 -8.62 12.59 11.52
N ILE A 169 -7.49 12.22 10.91
CA ILE A 169 -7.08 10.82 10.70
C ILE A 169 -5.87 10.52 11.57
N ILE A 170 -5.99 9.46 12.36
CA ILE A 170 -4.95 8.96 13.27
C ILE A 170 -4.50 7.59 12.75
N ALA A 171 -3.22 7.48 12.44
CA ALA A 171 -2.63 6.25 11.93
C ALA A 171 -1.25 6.04 12.52
N ASP A 172 -0.72 4.82 12.44
CA ASP A 172 0.61 4.51 12.94
C ASP A 172 1.75 5.09 12.05
N ALA A 173 3.00 4.89 12.47
CA ALA A 173 4.16 5.42 11.74
C ALA A 173 4.35 4.80 10.34
N GLY A 174 3.77 3.63 10.07
CA GLY A 174 3.79 2.97 8.76
C GLY A 174 3.10 3.79 7.66
N TYR A 175 2.12 4.60 8.05
CA TYR A 175 1.39 5.50 7.14
C TYR A 175 2.07 6.85 6.92
N LYS A 176 3.15 7.16 7.64
CA LYS A 176 3.84 8.46 7.55
C LYS A 176 4.68 8.55 6.27
N THR A 177 4.04 8.81 5.15
CA THR A 177 4.71 9.02 3.86
C THR A 177 4.30 10.34 3.22
N PRO A 178 5.19 10.97 2.42
CA PRO A 178 4.85 12.21 1.70
C PRO A 178 3.64 12.05 0.77
N ALA A 179 3.47 10.87 0.18
CA ALA A 179 2.35 10.58 -0.71
C ALA A 179 1.00 10.60 0.02
N ILE A 180 0.93 10.03 1.24
CA ILE A 180 -0.27 10.06 2.07
C ILE A 180 -0.53 11.49 2.57
N ALA A 181 0.51 12.20 3.02
CA ALA A 181 0.36 13.58 3.46
C ALA A 181 -0.21 14.47 2.34
N LYS A 182 0.28 14.31 1.11
CA LYS A 182 -0.25 15.02 -0.05
C LYS A 182 -1.70 14.65 -0.34
N LEU A 183 -2.04 13.36 -0.30
CA LEU A 183 -3.41 12.88 -0.54
C LEU A 183 -4.43 13.45 0.46
N LEU A 184 -4.01 13.75 1.69
CA LEU A 184 -4.89 14.28 2.75
C LEU A 184 -5.00 15.80 2.73
N ILE A 185 -4.07 16.52 2.07
CA ILE A 185 -4.05 17.99 1.99
C ILE A 185 -4.76 18.49 0.72
N ASP A 186 -4.68 17.74 -0.38
CA ASP A 186 -5.34 18.05 -1.66
C ASP A 186 -6.85 17.73 -1.61
#